data_6ce7d03ebd9fbf8c181bdb9385c60af8
#
_entry.id   6ce7d03ebd9fbf8c181bdb9385c60af8
#
_cell.length_a   1.000
_cell.length_b   1.000
_cell.length_c   1.000
_cell.angle_alpha   90.00
_cell.angle_beta   90.00
_cell.angle_gamma   90.00
#
_symmetry.space_group_name_H-M   'P 1'
#
loop_
_entity.id
_entity.type
_entity.pdbx_description
1 polymer ?
#
loop_
_entity_poly.entity_id
_entity_poly.type
_entity_poly.pdbx_seq_one_letter_code
_entity_poly.pdbx_strand_id
1 'polypeptide(L)'
;ILALKDLLENLVELKKTIEKELTVKPNHHSADSKLQKLMEVIVEARKVNPERKLIIFTVFRDTAKYLYDQLRERGFGKMALVSGSENQCTYKITDRRSKDDFEPILERFAPETKLYREKDWSDLYEKQNIPEPKTFGEWKEIIRDHDKQTYSILSEDLNLLIATDCLSEGQNLQDSDFMINYDIHWNPVRLIQRFGRIDRIGSVHKSIYGVNFWPAKNVDDYLKLKTRVESRMAAGALVGTEMHTISRQFETILDDKDKLISKQAAKLFKQLEISW
;
A
#
# COMPACT_ATOMS: atom_id res chain seq x y z
N ILE A 1 -27.84 28.04 10.42
CA ILE A 1 -27.10 28.78 9.39
C ILE A 1 -25.96 29.57 9.98
N LEU A 2 -26.14 30.35 11.08
CA LEU A 2 -25.07 31.10 11.76
C LEU A 2 -23.94 30.17 12.25
N ALA A 3 -24.26 29.11 12.99
CA ALA A 3 -23.27 28.16 13.52
C ALA A 3 -22.44 27.46 12.42
N LEU A 4 -23.03 27.26 11.22
CA LEU A 4 -22.30 26.69 10.08
C LEU A 4 -21.31 27.71 9.47
N LYS A 5 -21.68 28.98 9.51
CA LYS A 5 -20.83 30.07 9.01
C LYS A 5 -19.64 30.29 9.93
N ASP A 6 -19.86 30.29 11.24
CA ASP A 6 -18.80 30.39 12.25
C ASP A 6 -17.84 29.19 12.17
N LEU A 7 -18.37 27.97 11.93
CA LEU A 7 -17.55 26.77 11.75
C LEU A 7 -16.69 26.88 10.47
N LEU A 8 -17.25 27.39 9.38
CA LEU A 8 -16.53 27.56 8.12
C LEU A 8 -15.42 28.61 8.26
N GLU A 9 -15.69 29.72 8.93
CA GLU A 9 -14.71 30.76 9.20
C GLU A 9 -13.55 30.23 10.06
N ASN A 10 -13.84 29.47 11.11
CA ASN A 10 -12.84 28.83 11.94
C ASN A 10 -11.98 27.81 11.18
N LEU A 11 -12.58 27.02 10.28
CA LEU A 11 -11.84 26.09 9.41
C LEU A 11 -10.93 26.81 8.41
N VAL A 12 -11.38 27.94 7.86
CA VAL A 12 -10.56 28.76 6.95
C VAL A 12 -9.39 29.39 7.68
N GLU A 13 -9.60 29.86 8.93
CA GLU A 13 -8.55 30.44 9.76
C GLU A 13 -7.54 29.38 10.20
N LEU A 14 -8.01 28.20 10.59
CA LEU A 14 -7.15 27.05 10.91
C LEU A 14 -6.30 26.66 9.69
N LYS A 15 -6.89 26.57 8.51
CA LYS A 15 -6.17 26.30 7.27
C LYS A 15 -5.08 27.32 7.00
N LYS A 16 -5.38 28.63 7.12
CA LYS A 16 -4.38 29.70 6.97
C LYS A 16 -3.24 29.60 7.99
N THR A 17 -3.56 29.25 9.22
CA THR A 17 -2.57 29.09 10.28
C THR A 17 -1.64 27.92 9.96
N ILE A 18 -2.17 26.78 9.55
CA ILE A 18 -1.40 25.60 9.12
C ILE A 18 -0.52 25.94 7.91
N GLU A 19 -1.08 26.58 6.89
CA GLU A 19 -0.33 27.01 5.71
C GLU A 19 0.81 27.98 6.07
N LYS A 20 0.57 28.89 6.99
CA LYS A 20 1.58 29.85 7.50
C LYS A 20 2.69 29.13 8.28
N GLU A 21 2.36 28.16 9.11
CA GLU A 21 3.35 27.36 9.83
C GLU A 21 4.19 26.50 8.89
N LEU A 22 3.58 25.96 7.84
CA LEU A 22 4.28 25.20 6.80
C LEU A 22 5.20 26.07 5.93
N THR A 23 4.84 27.34 5.70
CA THR A 23 5.61 28.27 4.83
C THR A 23 6.70 29.05 5.55
N VAL A 24 6.57 29.31 6.87
CA VAL A 24 7.49 30.17 7.65
C VAL A 24 8.85 29.48 7.94
N LYS A 25 8.98 28.17 7.73
CA LYS A 25 10.27 27.48 7.99
C LYS A 25 10.66 26.55 6.83
N PRO A 26 11.21 27.06 5.73
CA PRO A 26 11.66 26.23 4.61
C PRO A 26 12.76 25.21 4.96
N ASN A 27 13.36 25.29 6.16
CA ASN A 27 14.42 24.39 6.64
C ASN A 27 14.02 23.50 7.83
N HIS A 28 12.77 23.53 8.29
CA HIS A 28 12.31 22.63 9.34
C HIS A 28 11.55 21.44 8.74
N HIS A 29 12.24 20.34 8.50
CA HIS A 29 11.69 19.01 8.24
C HIS A 29 10.83 18.42 9.39
N SER A 30 10.44 19.24 10.36
CA SER A 30 9.84 18.79 11.63
C SER A 30 8.36 19.13 11.84
N ALA A 31 7.68 19.74 10.86
CA ALA A 31 6.29 20.16 11.08
C ALA A 31 5.28 19.01 10.97
N ASP A 32 5.55 17.98 10.16
CA ASP A 32 4.68 16.80 10.03
C ASP A 32 5.35 15.56 10.64
N SER A 33 5.07 15.33 11.93
CA SER A 33 5.60 14.17 12.66
C SER A 33 5.10 12.84 12.10
N LYS A 34 3.91 12.80 11.51
CA LYS A 34 3.36 11.60 10.88
C LYS A 34 4.11 11.25 9.61
N LEU A 35 4.38 12.24 8.76
CA LEU A 35 5.19 12.05 7.57
C LEU A 35 6.63 11.64 7.91
N GLN A 36 7.23 12.26 8.93
CA GLN A 36 8.56 11.89 9.41
C GLN A 36 8.58 10.42 9.84
N LYS A 37 7.58 10.00 10.61
CA LYS A 37 7.46 8.61 11.04
C LYS A 37 7.24 7.65 9.90
N LEU A 38 6.48 8.04 8.87
CA LEU A 38 6.33 7.27 7.66
C LEU A 38 7.68 7.04 6.96
N MET A 39 8.49 8.09 6.81
CA MET A 39 9.82 7.96 6.21
C MET A 39 10.73 7.01 7.01
N GLU A 40 10.72 7.10 8.34
CA GLU A 40 11.46 6.18 9.20
C GLU A 40 11.02 4.72 8.95
N VAL A 41 9.71 4.46 8.85
CA VAL A 41 9.18 3.12 8.56
C VAL A 41 9.62 2.62 7.20
N ILE A 42 9.60 3.47 6.15
CA ILE A 42 10.05 3.09 4.82
C ILE A 42 11.55 2.74 4.84
N VAL A 43 12.36 3.58 5.47
CA VAL A 43 13.81 3.35 5.57
C VAL A 43 14.10 2.07 6.36
N GLU A 44 13.42 1.85 7.48
CA GLU A 44 13.59 0.64 8.29
C GLU A 44 13.19 -0.63 7.52
N ALA A 45 12.06 -0.58 6.82
CA ALA A 45 11.59 -1.70 6.00
C ALA A 45 12.58 -2.09 4.89
N ARG A 46 13.39 -1.14 4.40
CA ARG A 46 14.38 -1.33 3.34
C ARG A 46 15.81 -1.61 3.82
N LYS A 47 16.07 -1.61 5.11
CA LYS A 47 17.42 -1.92 5.63
C LYS A 47 17.94 -3.29 5.21
N VAL A 48 17.06 -4.30 5.21
CA VAL A 48 17.41 -5.68 4.84
C VAL A 48 17.35 -5.90 3.34
N ASN A 49 16.37 -5.28 2.67
CA ASN A 49 16.19 -5.36 1.23
C ASN A 49 15.89 -3.96 0.67
N PRO A 50 16.89 -3.26 0.09
CA PRO A 50 16.73 -1.91 -0.46
C PRO A 50 15.67 -1.79 -1.57
N GLU A 51 15.47 -2.85 -2.36
CA GLU A 51 14.49 -2.89 -3.44
C GLU A 51 13.13 -3.45 -2.99
N ARG A 52 12.91 -3.59 -1.67
CA ARG A 52 11.64 -4.03 -1.12
C ARG A 52 10.49 -3.17 -1.60
N LYS A 53 9.48 -3.81 -2.13
CA LYS A 53 8.27 -3.14 -2.61
C LYS A 53 7.33 -2.85 -1.45
N LEU A 54 6.89 -1.60 -1.35
CA LEU A 54 5.99 -1.14 -0.29
C LEU A 54 4.74 -0.50 -0.87
N ILE A 55 3.60 -0.77 -0.25
CA ILE A 55 2.33 -0.12 -0.60
C ILE A 55 1.89 0.74 0.57
N ILE A 56 1.60 2.02 0.31
CA ILE A 56 1.02 2.94 1.27
C ILE A 56 -0.44 3.17 0.90
N PHE A 57 -1.34 2.77 1.78
CA PHE A 57 -2.76 3.04 1.63
C PHE A 57 -3.19 4.26 2.44
N THR A 58 -3.98 5.11 1.83
CA THR A 58 -4.71 6.21 2.48
C THR A 58 -6.16 6.25 2.02
N VAL A 59 -7.04 6.81 2.84
CA VAL A 59 -8.46 6.93 2.52
C VAL A 59 -8.70 8.08 1.52
N PHE A 60 -7.94 9.16 1.66
CA PHE A 60 -8.21 10.40 0.95
C PHE A 60 -7.21 10.64 -0.20
N ARG A 61 -7.75 11.02 -1.36
CA ARG A 61 -6.94 11.37 -2.54
C ARG A 61 -5.94 12.49 -2.25
N ASP A 62 -6.37 13.53 -1.55
CA ASP A 62 -5.52 14.69 -1.27
C ASP A 62 -4.35 14.30 -0.34
N THR A 63 -4.58 13.37 0.59
CA THR A 63 -3.52 12.78 1.41
C THR A 63 -2.55 11.96 0.55
N ALA A 64 -3.07 11.16 -0.39
CA ALA A 64 -2.22 10.37 -1.29
C ALA A 64 -1.32 11.28 -2.15
N LYS A 65 -1.90 12.35 -2.70
CA LYS A 65 -1.16 13.36 -3.47
C LYS A 65 -0.11 14.07 -2.61
N TYR A 66 -0.49 14.51 -1.42
CA TYR A 66 0.42 15.12 -0.46
C TYR A 66 1.62 14.20 -0.15
N LEU A 67 1.37 12.93 0.15
CA LEU A 67 2.43 11.96 0.41
C LEU A 67 3.35 11.76 -0.80
N TYR A 68 2.78 11.66 -2.00
CA TYR A 68 3.55 11.53 -3.22
C TYR A 68 4.49 12.73 -3.44
N ASP A 69 3.95 13.94 -3.34
CA ASP A 69 4.72 15.17 -3.54
C ASP A 69 5.81 15.31 -2.46
N GLN A 70 5.46 15.09 -1.19
CA GLN A 70 6.38 15.21 -0.06
C GLN A 70 7.51 14.18 -0.07
N LEU A 71 7.23 12.94 -0.43
CA LEU A 71 8.25 11.90 -0.56
C LEU A 71 9.16 12.17 -1.76
N ARG A 72 8.60 12.62 -2.88
CA ARG A 72 9.36 12.99 -4.08
C ARG A 72 10.34 14.14 -3.80
N GLU A 73 9.88 15.20 -3.13
CA GLU A 73 10.72 16.36 -2.74
C GLU A 73 11.89 15.95 -1.83
N ARG A 74 11.72 14.86 -1.04
CA ARG A 74 12.75 14.31 -0.15
C ARG A 74 13.63 13.24 -0.79
N GLY A 75 13.54 13.10 -2.13
CA GLY A 75 14.43 12.25 -2.91
C GLY A 75 14.01 10.78 -3.00
N PHE A 76 12.78 10.42 -2.59
CA PHE A 76 12.27 9.10 -2.88
C PHE A 76 11.98 9.01 -4.38
N GLY A 77 12.66 8.08 -5.03
CA GLY A 77 12.44 7.74 -6.44
C GLY A 77 11.69 6.42 -6.59
N LYS A 78 11.54 5.94 -7.84
CA LYS A 78 10.88 4.66 -8.18
C LYS A 78 9.50 4.51 -7.53
N MET A 79 8.69 5.56 -7.58
CA MET A 79 7.40 5.62 -6.90
C MET A 79 6.26 6.03 -7.81
N ALA A 80 5.07 5.61 -7.46
CA ALA A 80 3.84 5.99 -8.13
C ALA A 80 2.71 6.29 -7.15
N LEU A 81 1.76 7.09 -7.63
CA LEU A 81 0.47 7.38 -7.01
C LEU A 81 -0.64 6.78 -7.87
N VAL A 82 -1.56 6.06 -7.25
CA VAL A 82 -2.78 5.58 -7.88
C VAL A 82 -3.98 5.98 -7.02
N SER A 83 -4.82 6.84 -7.59
CA SER A 83 -6.10 7.24 -7.00
C SER A 83 -7.18 7.18 -8.09
N GLY A 84 -8.42 6.94 -7.74
CA GLY A 84 -9.48 6.72 -8.74
C GLY A 84 -9.65 7.79 -9.84
N SER A 85 -9.04 8.95 -9.68
CA SER A 85 -9.12 10.08 -10.63
C SER A 85 -7.76 10.62 -11.06
N GLU A 86 -6.66 10.21 -10.44
CA GLU A 86 -5.33 10.73 -10.71
C GLU A 86 -4.29 9.63 -10.50
N ASN A 87 -3.49 9.41 -11.53
CA ASN A 87 -2.36 8.50 -11.50
C ASN A 87 -1.10 9.28 -11.84
N GLN A 88 -0.05 9.10 -11.05
CA GLN A 88 1.25 9.75 -11.24
C GLN A 88 2.37 8.72 -11.08
N CYS A 89 3.45 8.90 -11.82
CA CYS A 89 4.61 8.06 -11.77
C CYS A 89 5.90 8.89 -11.84
N THR A 90 6.96 8.44 -11.18
CA THR A 90 8.28 9.07 -11.30
C THR A 90 8.91 8.85 -12.68
N TYR A 91 8.52 7.79 -13.37
CA TYR A 91 8.88 7.56 -14.77
C TYR A 91 7.87 8.17 -15.72
N LYS A 92 8.33 8.65 -16.88
CA LYS A 92 7.45 9.10 -17.94
C LYS A 92 6.90 7.88 -18.68
N ILE A 93 5.65 7.55 -18.39
CA ILE A 93 4.95 6.46 -19.09
C ILE A 93 4.61 6.94 -20.50
N THR A 94 5.21 6.31 -21.49
CA THR A 94 4.99 6.61 -22.92
C THR A 94 4.10 5.57 -23.59
N ASP A 95 3.63 4.58 -22.82
CA ASP A 95 2.82 3.49 -23.32
C ASP A 95 1.40 3.96 -23.65
N ARG A 96 1.03 3.87 -24.92
CA ARG A 96 -0.29 4.29 -25.44
C ARG A 96 -1.35 3.18 -25.39
N ARG A 97 -1.05 2.02 -24.80
CA ARG A 97 -1.97 0.86 -24.74
C ARG A 97 -3.15 1.10 -23.81
N SER A 98 -3.00 1.98 -22.82
CA SER A 98 -4.06 2.33 -21.87
C SER A 98 -4.51 3.78 -22.05
N LYS A 99 -5.79 4.04 -21.76
CA LYS A 99 -6.33 5.42 -21.72
C LYS A 99 -5.87 6.20 -20.50
N ASP A 100 -5.41 5.48 -19.49
CA ASP A 100 -4.82 6.01 -18.26
C ASP A 100 -3.55 5.24 -17.92
N ASP A 101 -2.77 5.76 -16.99
CA ASP A 101 -1.51 5.15 -16.56
C ASP A 101 -1.68 4.07 -15.46
N PHE A 102 -2.90 3.64 -15.17
CA PHE A 102 -3.19 2.71 -14.07
C PHE A 102 -2.50 1.35 -14.25
N GLU A 103 -2.87 0.59 -15.31
CA GLU A 103 -2.26 -0.71 -15.59
C GLU A 103 -0.74 -0.61 -15.86
N PRO A 104 -0.24 0.36 -16.65
CA PRO A 104 1.19 0.58 -16.81
C PRO A 104 1.97 0.81 -15.51
N ILE A 105 1.38 1.47 -14.52
CA ILE A 105 1.97 1.63 -13.19
C ILE A 105 2.02 0.28 -12.45
N LEU A 106 0.93 -0.49 -12.48
CA LEU A 106 0.87 -1.79 -11.80
C LEU A 106 1.84 -2.80 -12.42
N GLU A 107 2.01 -2.82 -13.74
CA GLU A 107 3.01 -3.63 -14.43
C GLU A 107 4.44 -3.34 -13.97
N ARG A 108 4.77 -2.07 -13.69
CA ARG A 108 6.07 -1.65 -13.16
C ARG A 108 6.23 -1.92 -11.69
N PHE A 109 5.13 -1.84 -10.94
CA PHE A 109 5.17 -2.11 -9.50
C PHE A 109 5.18 -3.60 -9.17
N ALA A 110 4.39 -4.40 -9.89
CA ALA A 110 4.24 -5.83 -9.64
C ALA A 110 4.49 -6.67 -10.91
N PRO A 111 5.72 -6.62 -11.49
CA PRO A 111 6.01 -7.26 -12.77
C PRO A 111 5.92 -8.78 -12.72
N GLU A 112 6.26 -9.44 -11.62
CA GLU A 112 6.10 -10.88 -11.50
C GLU A 112 4.62 -11.27 -11.56
N THR A 113 3.78 -10.56 -10.83
CA THR A 113 2.34 -10.82 -10.83
C THR A 113 1.70 -10.40 -12.15
N LYS A 114 1.91 -9.16 -12.58
CA LYS A 114 1.17 -8.53 -13.69
C LYS A 114 1.66 -8.94 -15.07
N LEU A 115 2.95 -9.13 -15.23
CA LEU A 115 3.52 -9.46 -16.54
C LEU A 115 3.77 -10.96 -16.67
N TYR A 116 4.46 -11.57 -15.72
CA TYR A 116 4.83 -12.98 -15.83
C TYR A 116 3.65 -13.92 -15.62
N ARG A 117 2.83 -13.71 -14.56
CA ARG A 117 1.79 -14.66 -14.18
C ARG A 117 0.41 -14.40 -14.78
N GLU A 118 0.04 -13.11 -14.97
CA GLU A 118 -1.29 -12.75 -15.45
C GLU A 118 -1.36 -12.64 -16.98
N LYS A 119 -0.23 -12.53 -17.70
CA LYS A 119 -0.21 -12.49 -19.17
C LYS A 119 0.09 -13.84 -19.78
N ASP A 120 -0.52 -14.09 -20.92
CA ASP A 120 -0.23 -15.26 -21.76
C ASP A 120 0.98 -14.99 -22.66
N TRP A 121 2.00 -15.83 -22.56
CA TRP A 121 3.24 -15.77 -23.32
C TRP A 121 3.43 -16.96 -24.27
N SER A 122 2.43 -17.82 -24.42
CA SER A 122 2.49 -19.04 -25.27
C SER A 122 2.92 -18.73 -26.69
N ASP A 123 2.34 -17.68 -27.30
CA ASP A 123 2.70 -17.22 -28.64
C ASP A 123 4.21 -16.89 -28.79
N LEU A 124 4.82 -16.31 -27.77
CA LEU A 124 6.25 -15.97 -27.78
C LEU A 124 7.08 -17.24 -27.73
N TYR A 125 6.74 -18.17 -26.84
CA TYR A 125 7.47 -19.42 -26.67
C TYR A 125 7.39 -20.30 -27.92
N GLU A 126 6.22 -20.40 -28.52
CA GLU A 126 6.03 -21.16 -29.78
C GLU A 126 6.81 -20.55 -30.94
N LYS A 127 6.69 -19.24 -31.18
CA LYS A 127 7.36 -18.55 -32.29
C LYS A 127 8.88 -18.62 -32.20
N GLN A 128 9.42 -18.60 -31.00
CA GLN A 128 10.87 -18.61 -30.75
C GLN A 128 11.41 -20.01 -30.46
N ASN A 129 10.53 -21.04 -30.43
CA ASN A 129 10.87 -22.41 -30.06
C ASN A 129 11.63 -22.51 -28.74
N ILE A 130 11.12 -21.78 -27.71
CA ILE A 130 11.72 -21.67 -26.37
C ILE A 130 10.84 -22.47 -25.40
N PRO A 131 11.43 -23.24 -24.45
CA PRO A 131 10.66 -23.90 -23.42
C PRO A 131 10.04 -22.87 -22.47
N GLU A 132 8.85 -23.18 -21.95
CA GLU A 132 8.16 -22.36 -20.97
C GLU A 132 9.04 -22.22 -19.69
N PRO A 133 9.30 -20.98 -19.22
CA PRO A 133 10.13 -20.73 -18.03
C PRO A 133 9.41 -21.18 -16.77
N LYS A 134 10.17 -21.73 -15.81
CA LYS A 134 9.64 -22.18 -14.53
C LYS A 134 9.69 -21.11 -13.44
N THR A 135 10.50 -20.07 -13.66
CA THR A 135 10.72 -19.01 -12.70
C THR A 135 10.63 -17.64 -13.34
N PHE A 136 10.29 -16.63 -12.54
CA PHE A 136 10.31 -15.23 -12.96
C PHE A 136 11.70 -14.80 -13.46
N GLY A 137 12.78 -15.35 -12.85
CA GLY A 137 14.15 -15.08 -13.29
C GLY A 137 14.41 -15.56 -14.72
N GLU A 138 14.09 -16.82 -15.02
CA GLU A 138 14.21 -17.39 -16.36
C GLU A 138 13.35 -16.62 -17.38
N TRP A 139 12.13 -16.25 -17.00
CA TRP A 139 11.26 -15.46 -17.86
C TRP A 139 11.86 -14.09 -18.18
N LYS A 140 12.47 -13.40 -17.21
CA LYS A 140 13.14 -12.11 -17.48
C LYS A 140 14.28 -12.21 -18.49
N GLU A 141 15.04 -13.30 -18.46
CA GLU A 141 16.09 -13.53 -19.43
C GLU A 141 15.52 -13.68 -20.84
N ILE A 142 14.45 -14.46 -20.98
CA ILE A 142 13.74 -14.63 -22.26
C ILE A 142 13.21 -13.28 -22.78
N ILE A 143 12.54 -12.50 -21.91
CA ILE A 143 12.01 -11.19 -22.27
C ILE A 143 13.12 -10.21 -22.67
N ARG A 144 14.26 -10.23 -21.99
CA ARG A 144 15.41 -9.40 -22.37
C ARG A 144 15.83 -9.64 -23.80
N ASP A 145 15.87 -10.90 -24.22
CA ASP A 145 16.42 -11.28 -25.50
C ASP A 145 15.37 -11.20 -26.63
N HIS A 146 14.07 -11.36 -26.33
CA HIS A 146 13.03 -11.51 -27.35
C HIS A 146 11.93 -10.45 -27.32
N ASP A 147 11.72 -9.71 -26.23
CA ASP A 147 10.71 -8.63 -26.13
C ASP A 147 11.28 -7.37 -25.48
N LYS A 148 11.89 -6.54 -26.29
CA LYS A 148 12.49 -5.29 -25.85
C LYS A 148 11.49 -4.32 -25.24
N GLN A 149 10.21 -4.37 -25.63
CA GLN A 149 9.19 -3.47 -25.10
C GLN A 149 8.87 -3.85 -23.66
N THR A 150 8.59 -5.10 -23.37
CA THR A 150 8.36 -5.57 -22.00
C THR A 150 9.62 -5.45 -21.16
N TYR A 151 10.81 -5.69 -21.73
CA TYR A 151 12.06 -5.49 -21.00
C TYR A 151 12.29 -4.03 -20.59
N SER A 152 11.87 -3.07 -21.41
CA SER A 152 11.90 -1.64 -21.05
C SER A 152 11.02 -1.36 -19.83
N ILE A 153 9.84 -2.00 -19.73
CA ILE A 153 8.96 -1.87 -18.55
C ILE A 153 9.65 -2.40 -17.29
N LEU A 154 10.32 -3.55 -17.40
CA LEU A 154 11.07 -4.15 -16.28
C LEU A 154 12.24 -3.26 -15.80
N SER A 155 12.84 -2.47 -16.69
CA SER A 155 13.91 -1.54 -16.35
C SER A 155 13.43 -0.31 -15.58
N GLU A 156 12.14 0.02 -15.67
CA GLU A 156 11.47 1.12 -14.97
C GLU A 156 10.76 0.63 -13.68
N ASP A 157 11.37 -0.30 -12.97
CA ASP A 157 10.82 -0.93 -11.77
C ASP A 157 10.45 0.10 -10.70
N LEU A 158 9.24 -0.05 -10.14
CA LEU A 158 8.73 0.77 -9.05
C LEU A 158 8.78 -0.02 -7.75
N ASN A 159 9.20 0.63 -6.67
CA ASN A 159 9.30 -0.02 -5.37
C ASN A 159 8.48 0.67 -4.27
N LEU A 160 7.78 1.75 -4.58
CA LEU A 160 6.86 2.43 -3.66
C LEU A 160 5.57 2.81 -4.39
N LEU A 161 4.44 2.28 -3.92
CA LEU A 161 3.12 2.57 -4.46
C LEU A 161 2.29 3.27 -3.38
N ILE A 162 1.80 4.46 -3.68
CA ILE A 162 0.83 5.18 -2.85
C ILE A 162 -0.53 5.01 -3.49
N ALA A 163 -1.51 4.53 -2.73
CA ALA A 163 -2.81 4.22 -3.27
C ALA A 163 -3.96 4.61 -2.35
N THR A 164 -5.07 4.96 -2.96
CA THR A 164 -6.36 5.04 -2.25
C THR A 164 -7.11 3.71 -2.34
N ASP A 165 -8.27 3.64 -1.72
CA ASP A 165 -9.10 2.43 -1.73
C ASP A 165 -9.61 2.02 -3.13
N CYS A 166 -9.39 2.85 -4.18
CA CYS A 166 -9.65 2.45 -5.57
C CYS A 166 -8.82 1.21 -5.98
N LEU A 167 -7.63 1.03 -5.39
CA LEU A 167 -6.78 -0.14 -5.58
C LEU A 167 -7.24 -1.35 -4.74
N SER A 168 -8.17 -1.15 -3.81
CA SER A 168 -8.62 -2.21 -2.90
C SER A 168 -9.53 -3.26 -3.57
N GLU A 169 -9.94 -3.06 -4.82
CA GLU A 169 -10.79 -4.00 -5.56
C GLU A 169 -10.10 -4.56 -6.80
N GLY A 170 -10.04 -5.90 -6.90
CA GLY A 170 -9.66 -6.62 -8.13
C GLY A 170 -8.17 -6.78 -8.43
N GLN A 171 -7.26 -6.00 -7.88
CA GLN A 171 -5.85 -6.03 -8.27
C GLN A 171 -5.00 -7.00 -7.43
N ASN A 172 -4.10 -7.72 -8.08
CA ASN A 172 -3.10 -8.58 -7.44
C ASN A 172 -1.76 -7.84 -7.40
N LEU A 173 -1.17 -7.76 -6.20
CA LEU A 173 0.09 -7.06 -5.95
C LEU A 173 1.03 -7.90 -5.08
N GLN A 174 1.12 -9.19 -5.41
CA GLN A 174 1.87 -10.20 -4.63
C GLN A 174 3.39 -10.02 -4.67
N ASP A 175 3.89 -9.14 -5.52
CA ASP A 175 5.31 -8.74 -5.54
C ASP A 175 5.69 -7.93 -4.30
N SER A 176 4.71 -7.36 -3.57
CA SER A 176 4.93 -6.66 -2.31
C SER A 176 4.64 -7.57 -1.13
N ASP A 177 5.50 -7.48 -0.12
CA ASP A 177 5.30 -8.13 1.19
C ASP A 177 5.08 -7.13 2.33
N PHE A 178 5.00 -5.82 2.01
CA PHE A 178 4.94 -4.78 3.03
C PHE A 178 3.87 -3.73 2.71
N MET A 179 2.97 -3.53 3.65
CA MET A 179 1.87 -2.59 3.53
C MET A 179 1.84 -1.61 4.69
N ILE A 180 1.57 -0.35 4.38
CA ILE A 180 1.42 0.73 5.35
C ILE A 180 0.01 1.31 5.21
N ASN A 181 -0.80 1.24 6.25
CA ASN A 181 -2.06 1.96 6.34
C ASN A 181 -1.77 3.33 6.99
N TYR A 182 -1.58 4.36 6.16
CA TYR A 182 -1.34 5.72 6.63
C TYR A 182 -2.55 6.30 7.35
N ASP A 183 -3.76 5.97 6.86
CA ASP A 183 -5.01 6.24 7.55
C ASP A 183 -5.75 4.93 7.79
N ILE A 184 -6.14 4.70 9.03
CA ILE A 184 -6.97 3.57 9.42
C ILE A 184 -8.41 3.83 9.00
N HIS A 185 -8.96 2.93 8.19
CA HIS A 185 -10.37 2.97 7.87
C HIS A 185 -11.19 2.44 9.06
N TRP A 186 -12.27 3.12 9.42
CA TRP A 186 -13.19 2.71 10.50
C TRP A 186 -13.83 1.34 10.27
N ASN A 187 -13.94 0.89 9.01
CA ASN A 187 -14.42 -0.43 8.66
C ASN A 187 -13.23 -1.40 8.47
N PRO A 188 -13.09 -2.42 9.34
CA PRO A 188 -11.98 -3.36 9.27
C PRO A 188 -11.96 -4.22 7.99
N VAL A 189 -13.15 -4.40 7.34
CA VAL A 189 -13.23 -5.12 6.05
C VAL A 189 -12.32 -4.47 5.00
N ARG A 190 -12.19 -3.14 5.01
CA ARG A 190 -11.28 -2.44 4.09
C ARG A 190 -9.81 -2.80 4.35
N LEU A 191 -9.40 -2.92 5.60
CA LEU A 191 -8.06 -3.36 5.97
C LEU A 191 -7.79 -4.78 5.49
N ILE A 192 -8.75 -5.68 5.70
CA ILE A 192 -8.69 -7.08 5.23
C ILE A 192 -8.59 -7.12 3.70
N GLN A 193 -9.39 -6.34 3.00
CA GLN A 193 -9.35 -6.25 1.54
C GLN A 193 -7.99 -5.74 1.03
N ARG A 194 -7.38 -4.74 1.70
CA ARG A 194 -6.03 -4.26 1.37
C ARG A 194 -4.98 -5.37 1.55
N PHE A 195 -5.02 -6.09 2.67
CA PHE A 195 -4.13 -7.25 2.88
C PHE A 195 -4.32 -8.33 1.82
N GLY A 196 -5.56 -8.64 1.45
CA GLY A 196 -5.87 -9.60 0.40
C GLY A 196 -5.35 -9.24 -0.99
N ARG A 197 -4.74 -8.05 -1.21
CA ARG A 197 -4.05 -7.70 -2.46
C ARG A 197 -2.65 -8.27 -2.54
N ILE A 198 -2.00 -8.42 -1.40
CA ILE A 198 -0.63 -8.92 -1.29
C ILE A 198 -0.57 -10.35 -0.74
N ASP A 199 -1.52 -10.72 0.12
CA ASP A 199 -1.65 -12.05 0.70
C ASP A 199 -2.63 -12.92 -0.10
N ARG A 200 -2.11 -13.67 -1.06
CA ARG A 200 -2.89 -14.57 -1.90
C ARG A 200 -2.16 -15.90 -2.10
N ILE A 201 -2.95 -16.92 -2.47
CA ILE A 201 -2.41 -18.20 -2.91
C ILE A 201 -1.47 -17.96 -4.09
N GLY A 202 -0.24 -18.47 -4.00
CA GLY A 202 0.81 -18.26 -5.00
C GLY A 202 1.74 -17.07 -4.71
N SER A 203 1.58 -16.34 -3.58
CA SER A 203 2.58 -15.37 -3.16
C SER A 203 3.93 -16.03 -2.93
N VAL A 204 5.00 -15.39 -3.41
CA VAL A 204 6.39 -15.83 -3.19
C VAL A 204 6.87 -15.52 -1.76
N HIS A 205 6.15 -14.67 -1.06
CA HIS A 205 6.52 -14.20 0.27
C HIS A 205 5.96 -15.13 1.36
N LYS A 206 6.84 -15.59 2.24
CA LYS A 206 6.46 -16.43 3.40
C LYS A 206 5.78 -15.65 4.52
N SER A 207 5.94 -14.33 4.53
CA SER A 207 5.41 -13.43 5.55
C SER A 207 5.06 -12.10 4.94
N ILE A 208 3.95 -11.53 5.38
CA ILE A 208 3.48 -10.20 4.99
C ILE A 208 3.51 -9.30 6.21
N TYR A 209 3.96 -8.08 6.02
CA TYR A 209 4.11 -7.09 7.06
C TYR A 209 3.10 -5.97 6.87
N GLY A 210 2.44 -5.59 7.95
CA GLY A 210 1.50 -4.47 7.96
C GLY A 210 1.84 -3.46 9.05
N VAL A 211 1.87 -2.18 8.68
CA VAL A 211 2.02 -1.07 9.62
C VAL A 211 0.76 -0.23 9.59
N ASN A 212 0.20 0.05 10.76
CA ASN A 212 -0.98 0.87 10.91
C ASN A 212 -0.65 2.15 11.68
N PHE A 213 -0.93 3.29 11.07
CA PHE A 213 -0.86 4.59 11.75
C PHE A 213 -2.18 4.86 12.45
N TRP A 214 -2.19 4.71 13.76
CA TRP A 214 -3.37 5.00 14.58
C TRP A 214 -3.51 6.51 14.79
N PRO A 215 -4.74 7.03 14.94
CA PRO A 215 -4.95 8.42 15.30
C PRO A 215 -4.38 8.73 16.68
N ALA A 216 -4.13 10.02 16.95
CA ALA A 216 -3.67 10.48 18.25
C ALA A 216 -4.61 10.01 19.37
N LYS A 217 -4.06 9.73 20.55
CA LYS A 217 -4.79 9.13 21.69
C LYS A 217 -6.10 9.86 22.02
N ASN A 218 -6.09 11.19 21.99
CA ASN A 218 -7.29 12.00 22.25
C ASN A 218 -8.42 11.74 21.24
N VAL A 219 -8.08 11.50 19.97
CA VAL A 219 -9.06 11.16 18.92
C VAL A 219 -9.53 9.72 19.06
N ASP A 220 -8.62 8.80 19.37
CA ASP A 220 -8.97 7.38 19.57
C ASP A 220 -9.86 7.20 20.81
N ASP A 221 -9.57 7.90 21.91
CA ASP A 221 -10.41 7.92 23.11
C ASP A 221 -11.84 8.40 22.81
N TYR A 222 -11.96 9.44 21.98
CA TYR A 222 -13.26 9.96 21.56
C TYR A 222 -14.02 9.02 20.64
N LEU A 223 -13.34 8.47 19.63
CA LEU A 223 -13.97 7.61 18.62
C LEU A 223 -14.01 6.14 19.01
N LYS A 224 -13.19 5.70 19.97
CA LYS A 224 -12.92 4.30 20.32
C LYS A 224 -12.63 3.45 19.05
N LEU A 225 -11.91 4.06 18.13
CA LEU A 225 -11.70 3.51 16.79
C LEU A 225 -10.91 2.21 16.84
N LYS A 226 -9.82 2.17 17.60
CA LYS A 226 -8.96 1.00 17.77
C LYS A 226 -9.78 -0.19 18.28
N THR A 227 -10.49 -0.02 19.39
CA THR A 227 -11.32 -1.06 19.99
C THR A 227 -12.42 -1.54 19.04
N ARG A 228 -13.05 -0.62 18.29
CA ARG A 228 -14.09 -0.98 17.31
C ARG A 228 -13.53 -1.80 16.14
N VAL A 229 -12.39 -1.44 15.61
CA VAL A 229 -11.72 -2.15 14.51
C VAL A 229 -11.32 -3.54 14.98
N GLU A 230 -10.62 -3.64 16.12
CA GLU A 230 -10.17 -4.90 16.70
C GLU A 230 -11.35 -5.84 17.01
N SER A 231 -12.42 -5.33 17.65
CA SER A 231 -13.61 -6.14 17.96
C SER A 231 -14.30 -6.66 16.71
N ARG A 232 -14.39 -5.87 15.65
CA ARG A 232 -15.00 -6.29 14.39
C ARG A 232 -14.12 -7.29 13.62
N MET A 233 -12.79 -7.12 13.68
CA MET A 233 -11.88 -8.11 13.11
C MET A 233 -11.98 -9.45 13.84
N ALA A 234 -12.05 -9.45 15.17
CA ALA A 234 -12.24 -10.64 15.97
C ALA A 234 -13.61 -11.31 15.69
N ALA A 235 -14.68 -10.53 15.60
CA ALA A 235 -16.01 -11.03 15.25
C ALA A 235 -16.07 -11.63 13.84
N GLY A 236 -15.42 -10.99 12.85
CA GLY A 236 -15.33 -11.51 11.48
C GLY A 236 -14.56 -12.84 11.42
N ALA A 237 -13.52 -12.99 12.20
CA ALA A 237 -12.76 -14.24 12.32
C ALA A 237 -13.58 -15.38 12.92
N LEU A 238 -14.47 -15.06 13.88
CA LEU A 238 -15.37 -16.05 14.50
C LEU A 238 -16.51 -16.52 13.58
N VAL A 239 -17.02 -15.63 12.72
CA VAL A 239 -18.20 -15.93 11.85
C VAL A 239 -17.78 -16.59 10.53
N GLY A 240 -16.47 -16.63 10.21
CA GLY A 240 -15.94 -17.33 9.02
C GLY A 240 -16.38 -16.72 7.68
N THR A 241 -16.94 -15.51 7.67
CA THR A 241 -17.37 -14.84 6.45
C THR A 241 -16.19 -14.18 5.74
N GLU A 242 -15.87 -14.63 4.53
CA GLU A 242 -14.87 -14.09 3.58
C GLU A 242 -13.39 -14.09 4.03
N MET A 243 -13.10 -14.48 5.27
CA MET A 243 -11.73 -14.64 5.75
C MET A 243 -11.13 -16.02 5.43
N HIS A 244 -11.77 -16.82 4.60
CA HIS A 244 -11.34 -18.21 4.34
C HIS A 244 -9.92 -18.34 3.79
N THR A 245 -9.43 -17.33 3.09
CA THR A 245 -8.04 -17.35 2.59
C THR A 245 -7.04 -16.98 3.68
N ILE A 246 -7.44 -16.09 4.60
CA ILE A 246 -6.62 -15.65 5.72
C ILE A 246 -6.76 -16.62 6.90
N SER A 247 -7.98 -17.14 7.16
CA SER A 247 -8.28 -17.99 8.33
C SER A 247 -7.65 -19.38 8.31
N ARG A 248 -7.28 -19.94 7.15
CA ARG A 248 -6.56 -21.23 7.09
C ARG A 248 -5.18 -21.20 7.74
N GLN A 249 -4.67 -20.02 8.04
CA GLN A 249 -3.34 -19.84 8.65
C GLN A 249 -3.41 -19.30 10.10
N PHE A 250 -4.60 -19.07 10.67
CA PHE A 250 -4.74 -18.48 11.99
C PHE A 250 -5.11 -19.51 13.07
N GLU A 251 -4.18 -19.79 13.98
CA GLU A 251 -4.50 -20.39 15.28
C GLU A 251 -5.00 -19.30 16.24
N THR A 252 -6.22 -19.47 16.73
CA THR A 252 -6.81 -18.56 17.70
C THR A 252 -6.31 -18.87 19.11
N ILE A 253 -5.78 -17.88 19.81
CA ILE A 253 -5.43 -17.96 21.22
C ILE A 253 -6.36 -17.06 22.00
N LEU A 254 -6.90 -17.57 23.10
CA LEU A 254 -7.49 -16.75 24.13
C LEU A 254 -6.37 -16.13 24.98
N ASP A 255 -6.31 -14.80 25.03
CA ASP A 255 -5.45 -14.05 25.94
C ASP A 255 -6.08 -14.03 27.33
N ASP A 256 -5.26 -13.90 28.40
CA ASP A 256 -5.66 -13.78 29.82
C ASP A 256 -6.64 -12.63 30.14
N LYS A 257 -7.01 -11.84 29.13
CA LYS A 257 -7.99 -10.73 29.17
C LYS A 257 -9.25 -11.00 28.34
N ASP A 258 -9.58 -12.24 28.04
CA ASP A 258 -10.72 -12.62 27.18
C ASP A 258 -10.71 -11.97 25.77
N LYS A 259 -9.53 -11.61 25.26
CA LYS A 259 -9.35 -11.14 23.87
C LYS A 259 -8.95 -12.29 22.98
N LEU A 260 -9.77 -12.56 21.97
CA LEU A 260 -9.42 -13.48 20.90
C LEU A 260 -8.28 -12.87 20.06
N ILE A 261 -7.06 -13.34 20.23
CA ILE A 261 -5.92 -12.99 19.41
C ILE A 261 -5.53 -14.22 18.60
N SER A 262 -5.53 -14.08 17.30
CA SER A 262 -5.02 -15.13 16.42
C SER A 262 -3.50 -15.15 16.44
N LYS A 263 -2.88 -16.32 16.73
CA LYS A 263 -1.42 -16.51 16.75
C LYS A 263 -0.76 -16.17 15.42
N GLN A 264 -1.46 -16.44 14.34
CA GLN A 264 -0.95 -16.17 13.00
C GLN A 264 -1.24 -14.73 12.57
N ALA A 265 -2.36 -14.13 13.02
CA ALA A 265 -2.53 -12.70 12.93
C ALA A 265 -1.38 -11.96 13.64
N ALA A 266 -0.96 -12.42 14.82
CA ALA A 266 0.19 -11.84 15.51
C ALA A 266 1.53 -12.07 14.78
N LYS A 267 1.66 -13.13 13.98
CA LYS A 267 2.83 -13.39 13.12
C LYS A 267 2.75 -12.62 11.78
N LEU A 268 1.55 -12.53 11.18
CA LEU A 268 1.28 -11.75 9.98
C LEU A 268 1.27 -10.25 10.28
N PHE A 269 0.75 -9.88 11.46
CA PHE A 269 0.76 -8.52 11.96
C PHE A 269 1.88 -8.39 13.01
N LYS A 270 3.12 -8.34 12.61
CA LYS A 270 4.12 -7.65 13.40
C LYS A 270 3.79 -6.17 13.30
N GLN A 271 2.69 -5.79 13.98
CA GLN A 271 2.23 -4.41 14.02
C GLN A 271 3.28 -3.58 14.74
N LEU A 272 3.99 -2.77 13.99
CA LEU A 272 4.56 -1.56 14.53
C LEU A 272 3.37 -0.61 14.78
N GLU A 273 2.81 -0.66 15.97
CA GLU A 273 1.84 0.34 16.41
C GLU A 273 2.58 1.67 16.55
N ILE A 274 2.27 2.59 15.66
CA ILE A 274 2.81 3.94 15.71
C ILE A 274 1.69 4.84 16.16
N SER A 275 1.74 5.30 17.42
CA SER A 275 0.95 6.43 17.87
C SER A 275 1.78 7.71 17.75
N TRP A 276 1.26 8.73 17.14
CA TRP A 276 1.86 10.06 16.89
C TRP A 276 1.00 11.16 17.47
#